data_e7d59087165ceec1dd80c2a46224f954
#
_entry.id   e7d59087165ceec1dd80c2a46224f954
#
_cell.length_a   1.000
_cell.length_b   1.000
_cell.length_c   1.000
_cell.angle_alpha   90.00
_cell.angle_beta   90.00
_cell.angle_gamma   90.00
#
_symmetry.space_group_name_H-M   'P 1'
#
loop_
_entity.id
_entity.type
_entity.pdbx_description
1 polymer ?
#
loop_
_entity_poly.entity_id
_entity_poly.type
_entity_poly.pdbx_seq_one_letter_code
_entity_poly.pdbx_strand_id
1 'polypeptide(L)'
;MKYAAEGLRTVLITATRGERGKTGDPPICAPEELAACRERELREAAAIAGFDELHLLDYRDRELVDAPPDEIRKTLVDLIRRARPVVVFTFDANGFNVHPDHVAISRFTSDAIAAAADPRWHPEVGESHVVQRLLWTPRFPPWEAAQFDWIDSHASADFVIDVAPWQERRAAALRAHRTQHLSIDTYFFNQPDPARVLAVETWRQAWGPALSRRPSDDILEGLRMS
;
A
#
# COMPACT_ATOMS: atom_id res chain seq x y z
N MET A 1 9.39 -3.77 4.15
CA MET A 1 10.83 -4.10 4.34
C MET A 1 11.19 -4.15 5.83
N LYS A 2 11.05 -3.03 6.61
CA LYS A 2 11.37 -3.00 8.05
C LYS A 2 10.71 -4.16 8.79
N TYR A 3 9.41 -4.22 8.80
CA TYR A 3 8.65 -5.24 9.56
C TYR A 3 8.83 -6.68 9.02
N ALA A 4 9.05 -6.85 7.71
CA ALA A 4 9.46 -8.14 7.16
C ALA A 4 10.84 -8.60 7.70
N ALA A 5 11.79 -7.67 7.81
CA ALA A 5 13.10 -7.95 8.40
C ALA A 5 13.02 -8.24 9.91
N GLU A 6 11.99 -7.75 10.59
CA GLU A 6 11.67 -8.05 12.00
C GLU A 6 10.89 -9.37 12.15
N GLY A 7 10.65 -10.11 11.07
CA GLY A 7 10.01 -11.43 11.08
C GLY A 7 8.47 -11.41 11.02
N LEU A 8 7.87 -10.25 10.70
CA LEU A 8 6.42 -10.19 10.49
C LEU A 8 6.08 -10.68 9.08
N ARG A 9 5.05 -11.53 8.98
CA ARG A 9 4.49 -11.96 7.70
C ARG A 9 3.85 -10.76 7.00
N THR A 10 4.21 -10.58 5.72
CA THR A 10 3.76 -9.48 4.89
C THR A 10 3.05 -9.98 3.64
N VAL A 11 1.86 -9.44 3.37
CA VAL A 11 1.02 -9.82 2.23
C VAL A 11 0.72 -8.59 1.40
N LEU A 12 0.96 -8.67 0.09
CA LEU A 12 0.61 -7.62 -0.87
C LEU A 12 -0.60 -8.06 -1.69
N ILE A 13 -1.63 -7.22 -1.72
CA ILE A 13 -2.81 -7.40 -2.57
C ILE A 13 -2.84 -6.24 -3.57
N THR A 14 -2.87 -6.55 -4.87
CA THR A 14 -2.95 -5.58 -5.96
C THR A 14 -4.18 -5.87 -6.80
N ALA A 15 -5.07 -4.89 -6.94
CA ALA A 15 -6.37 -5.10 -7.57
C ALA A 15 -6.30 -5.14 -9.10
N THR A 16 -5.45 -4.31 -9.73
CA THR A 16 -5.34 -4.17 -11.19
C THR A 16 -3.89 -4.29 -11.64
N ARG A 17 -3.67 -4.55 -12.91
CA ARG A 17 -2.32 -4.58 -13.51
C ARG A 17 -1.86 -3.23 -14.02
N GLY A 18 -2.72 -2.21 -14.01
CA GLY A 18 -2.39 -0.88 -14.53
C GLY A 18 -2.19 -0.86 -16.05
N GLU A 19 -2.90 -1.71 -16.77
CA GLU A 19 -2.73 -1.97 -18.21
C GLU A 19 -3.14 -0.81 -19.12
N ARG A 20 -3.80 0.21 -18.58
CA ARG A 20 -4.11 1.46 -19.30
C ARG A 20 -3.11 2.58 -19.03
N GLY A 21 -2.00 2.24 -18.40
CA GLY A 21 -0.93 3.17 -18.10
C GLY A 21 0.04 3.36 -19.27
N LYS A 22 1.15 4.06 -19.00
CA LYS A 22 2.25 4.24 -19.95
C LYS A 22 3.17 3.02 -19.96
N THR A 23 3.83 2.79 -21.10
CA THR A 23 4.78 1.70 -21.32
C THR A 23 6.24 2.08 -21.03
N GLY A 24 6.48 3.32 -20.59
CA GLY A 24 7.81 3.93 -20.45
C GLY A 24 8.17 4.85 -21.61
N ASP A 25 9.31 5.54 -21.51
CA ASP A 25 9.88 6.35 -22.60
C ASP A 25 11.42 6.19 -22.53
N PRO A 26 12.04 5.51 -23.51
CA PRO A 26 11.39 4.76 -24.60
C PRO A 26 10.48 3.62 -24.08
N PRO A 27 9.50 3.17 -24.88
CA PRO A 27 8.60 2.08 -24.49
C PRO A 27 9.37 0.79 -24.13
N ILE A 28 9.01 0.18 -22.98
CA ILE A 28 9.64 -1.06 -22.49
C ILE A 28 8.97 -2.30 -23.11
N CYS A 29 7.70 -2.17 -23.47
CA CYS A 29 6.90 -3.24 -24.10
C CYS A 29 5.82 -2.62 -25.01
N ALA A 30 5.19 -3.44 -25.84
CA ALA A 30 4.02 -3.03 -26.59
C ALA A 30 2.82 -2.76 -25.65
N PRO A 31 1.90 -1.85 -26.02
CA PRO A 31 0.75 -1.53 -25.17
C PRO A 31 -0.10 -2.75 -24.80
N GLU A 32 -0.30 -3.69 -25.73
CA GLU A 32 -1.04 -4.93 -25.54
C GLU A 32 -0.36 -5.92 -24.57
N GLU A 33 0.94 -5.76 -24.36
CA GLU A 33 1.74 -6.58 -23.44
C GLU A 33 1.87 -5.96 -22.05
N LEU A 34 1.38 -4.72 -21.86
CA LEU A 34 1.63 -3.93 -20.66
C LEU A 34 1.17 -4.62 -19.37
N ALA A 35 0.01 -5.29 -19.39
CA ALA A 35 -0.47 -6.06 -18.24
C ALA A 35 0.55 -7.12 -17.79
N ALA A 36 1.03 -7.92 -18.74
CA ALA A 36 2.00 -8.98 -18.45
C ALA A 36 3.37 -8.41 -18.05
N CYS A 37 3.78 -7.28 -18.66
CA CYS A 37 5.00 -6.57 -18.26
C CYS A 37 4.92 -6.12 -16.80
N ARG A 38 3.86 -5.42 -16.43
CA ARG A 38 3.67 -4.88 -15.09
C ARG A 38 3.49 -5.97 -14.03
N GLU A 39 2.87 -7.09 -14.38
CA GLU A 39 2.81 -8.24 -13.46
C GLU A 39 4.20 -8.79 -13.16
N ARG A 40 5.08 -8.94 -14.14
CA ARG A 40 6.48 -9.36 -13.92
C ARG A 40 7.24 -8.35 -13.06
N GLU A 41 7.10 -7.06 -13.34
CA GLU A 41 7.71 -5.97 -12.57
C GLU A 41 7.23 -5.95 -11.12
N LEU A 42 5.92 -6.14 -10.89
CA LEU A 42 5.33 -6.22 -9.56
C LEU A 42 5.86 -7.41 -8.77
N ARG A 43 5.97 -8.59 -9.39
CA ARG A 43 6.52 -9.79 -8.76
C ARG A 43 8.00 -9.60 -8.38
N GLU A 44 8.80 -8.99 -9.26
CA GLU A 44 10.19 -8.64 -8.99
C GLU A 44 10.29 -7.64 -7.84
N ALA A 45 9.51 -6.56 -7.87
CA ALA A 45 9.48 -5.55 -6.82
C ALA A 45 9.04 -6.11 -5.47
N ALA A 46 8.00 -6.97 -5.45
CA ALA A 46 7.52 -7.63 -4.26
C ALA A 46 8.58 -8.56 -3.64
N ALA A 47 9.30 -9.33 -4.46
CA ALA A 47 10.39 -10.18 -4.00
C ALA A 47 11.55 -9.35 -3.41
N ILE A 48 11.95 -8.26 -4.08
CA ILE A 48 12.96 -7.33 -3.57
C ILE A 48 12.48 -6.69 -2.26
N ALA A 49 11.21 -6.30 -2.17
CA ALA A 49 10.64 -5.72 -0.96
C ALA A 49 10.54 -6.73 0.20
N GLY A 50 10.51 -8.03 -0.10
CA GLY A 50 10.44 -9.12 0.88
C GLY A 50 9.01 -9.39 1.34
N PHE A 51 8.03 -9.26 0.44
CA PHE A 51 6.69 -9.76 0.71
C PHE A 51 6.69 -11.29 0.68
N ASP A 52 6.02 -11.88 1.67
CA ASP A 52 5.87 -13.34 1.77
C ASP A 52 4.83 -13.85 0.75
N GLU A 53 3.81 -13.04 0.48
CA GLU A 53 2.74 -13.38 -0.45
C GLU A 53 2.36 -12.18 -1.31
N LEU A 54 1.99 -12.48 -2.57
CA LEU A 54 1.42 -11.52 -3.51
C LEU A 54 0.13 -12.10 -4.09
N HIS A 55 -0.98 -11.38 -3.89
CA HIS A 55 -2.26 -11.66 -4.53
C HIS A 55 -2.55 -10.58 -5.56
N LEU A 56 -2.63 -10.98 -6.82
CA LEU A 56 -3.02 -10.13 -7.92
C LEU A 56 -4.44 -10.47 -8.32
N LEU A 57 -5.35 -9.51 -8.16
CA LEU A 57 -6.74 -9.65 -8.56
C LEU A 57 -6.90 -9.33 -10.05
N ASP A 58 -8.03 -9.71 -10.64
CA ASP A 58 -8.25 -9.61 -12.08
C ASP A 58 -9.22 -8.47 -12.45
N TYR A 59 -9.22 -7.39 -11.67
CA TYR A 59 -9.98 -6.18 -12.02
C TYR A 59 -9.23 -5.36 -13.08
N ARG A 60 -10.00 -4.71 -13.95
CA ARG A 60 -9.45 -3.86 -15.00
C ARG A 60 -9.01 -2.51 -14.45
N ASP A 61 -7.87 -2.04 -14.92
CA ASP A 61 -7.35 -0.69 -14.62
C ASP A 61 -8.36 0.39 -15.01
N ARG A 62 -8.62 1.34 -14.10
CA ARG A 62 -9.61 2.43 -14.16
C ARG A 62 -11.07 1.99 -14.11
N GLU A 63 -11.36 0.71 -13.94
CA GLU A 63 -12.72 0.17 -13.84
C GLU A 63 -12.99 -0.46 -12.46
N LEU A 64 -12.06 -0.34 -11.51
CA LEU A 64 -12.24 -0.90 -10.16
C LEU A 64 -13.45 -0.31 -9.42
N VAL A 65 -13.79 0.94 -9.71
CA VAL A 65 -14.97 1.62 -9.14
C VAL A 65 -16.29 0.92 -9.52
N ASP A 66 -16.31 0.25 -10.67
CA ASP A 66 -17.47 -0.46 -11.21
C ASP A 66 -17.52 -1.93 -10.76
N ALA A 67 -16.54 -2.38 -9.96
CA ALA A 67 -16.53 -3.73 -9.43
C ALA A 67 -17.78 -3.98 -8.56
N PRO A 68 -18.46 -5.16 -8.70
CA PRO A 68 -19.61 -5.49 -7.87
C PRO A 68 -19.21 -5.47 -6.37
N PRO A 69 -19.82 -4.61 -5.54
CA PRO A 69 -19.35 -4.38 -4.18
C PRO A 69 -19.32 -5.64 -3.31
N ASP A 70 -20.28 -6.55 -3.49
CA ASP A 70 -20.33 -7.78 -2.70
C ASP A 70 -19.25 -8.80 -3.12
N GLU A 71 -18.93 -8.88 -4.40
CA GLU A 71 -17.90 -9.79 -4.91
C GLU A 71 -16.50 -9.36 -4.45
N ILE A 72 -16.17 -8.07 -4.59
CA ILE A 72 -14.86 -7.57 -4.16
C ILE A 72 -14.75 -7.60 -2.63
N ARG A 73 -15.84 -7.31 -1.90
CA ARG A 73 -15.89 -7.47 -0.44
C ARG A 73 -15.59 -8.91 -0.04
N LYS A 74 -16.28 -9.89 -0.63
CA LYS A 74 -16.06 -11.31 -0.36
C LYS A 74 -14.60 -11.72 -0.61
N THR A 75 -14.03 -11.31 -1.74
CA THR A 75 -12.64 -11.57 -2.09
C THR A 75 -11.67 -11.01 -1.05
N LEU A 76 -11.85 -9.75 -0.66
CA LEU A 76 -10.98 -9.11 0.34
C LEU A 76 -11.21 -9.69 1.74
N VAL A 77 -12.44 -10.01 2.13
CA VAL A 77 -12.76 -10.69 3.41
C VAL A 77 -12.06 -12.03 3.50
N ASP A 78 -12.11 -12.85 2.44
CA ASP A 78 -11.41 -14.13 2.38
C ASP A 78 -9.88 -13.96 2.58
N LEU A 79 -9.28 -13.01 1.88
CA LEU A 79 -7.85 -12.72 2.00
C LEU A 79 -7.50 -12.22 3.41
N ILE A 80 -8.29 -11.32 3.99
CA ILE A 80 -8.08 -10.78 5.34
C ILE A 80 -8.18 -11.91 6.39
N ARG A 81 -9.22 -12.76 6.30
CA ARG A 81 -9.42 -13.86 7.25
C ARG A 81 -8.33 -14.91 7.16
N ARG A 82 -7.81 -15.21 5.98
CA ARG A 82 -6.68 -16.13 5.79
C ARG A 82 -5.35 -15.54 6.25
N ALA A 83 -5.10 -14.29 5.91
CA ALA A 83 -3.84 -13.62 6.28
C ALA A 83 -3.79 -13.23 7.76
N ARG A 84 -4.95 -12.97 8.39
CA ARG A 84 -5.12 -12.51 9.79
C ARG A 84 -4.22 -11.32 10.16
N PRO A 85 -4.21 -10.23 9.35
CA PRO A 85 -3.31 -9.12 9.58
C PRO A 85 -3.68 -8.33 10.82
N VAL A 86 -2.69 -7.92 11.60
CA VAL A 86 -2.89 -6.97 12.71
C VAL A 86 -2.98 -5.53 12.20
N VAL A 87 -2.26 -5.22 11.11
CA VAL A 87 -2.24 -3.92 10.43
C VAL A 87 -2.55 -4.09 8.96
N VAL A 88 -3.40 -3.23 8.43
CA VAL A 88 -3.67 -3.11 6.99
C VAL A 88 -3.31 -1.71 6.53
N PHE A 89 -2.71 -1.62 5.35
CA PHE A 89 -2.37 -0.37 4.66
C PHE A 89 -3.23 -0.24 3.41
N THR A 90 -3.73 0.97 3.15
CA THR A 90 -4.40 1.31 1.89
C THR A 90 -4.24 2.80 1.59
N PHE A 91 -4.79 3.25 0.48
CA PHE A 91 -4.86 4.68 0.19
C PHE A 91 -5.83 5.39 1.16
N ASP A 92 -5.66 6.70 1.31
CA ASP A 92 -6.65 7.53 1.98
C ASP A 92 -7.96 7.60 1.17
N ALA A 93 -8.99 8.20 1.74
CA ALA A 93 -10.32 8.28 1.10
C ALA A 93 -10.32 9.03 -0.26
N ASN A 94 -9.30 9.86 -0.53
CA ASN A 94 -9.11 10.55 -1.80
C ASN A 94 -8.16 9.81 -2.76
N GLY A 95 -7.72 8.61 -2.38
CA GLY A 95 -6.84 7.80 -3.22
C GLY A 95 -5.47 8.43 -3.46
N PHE A 96 -4.98 9.23 -2.50
CA PHE A 96 -3.71 9.95 -2.58
C PHE A 96 -3.66 11.02 -3.68
N ASN A 97 -3.95 10.66 -4.92
CA ASN A 97 -3.89 11.50 -6.13
C ASN A 97 -5.22 11.56 -6.90
N VAL A 98 -6.34 11.27 -6.24
CA VAL A 98 -7.70 11.16 -6.80
C VAL A 98 -7.86 10.19 -7.97
N HIS A 99 -6.92 9.23 -8.11
CA HIS A 99 -7.09 8.17 -9.11
C HIS A 99 -8.30 7.29 -8.75
N PRO A 100 -9.23 7.00 -9.70
CA PRO A 100 -10.48 6.29 -9.39
C PRO A 100 -10.26 4.94 -8.72
N ASP A 101 -9.27 4.16 -9.16
CA ASP A 101 -8.96 2.85 -8.56
C ASP A 101 -8.37 2.97 -7.15
N HIS A 102 -7.57 4.02 -6.87
CA HIS A 102 -7.05 4.25 -5.54
C HIS A 102 -8.17 4.63 -4.56
N VAL A 103 -9.11 5.46 -5.00
CA VAL A 103 -10.32 5.81 -4.23
C VAL A 103 -11.19 4.58 -4.01
N ALA A 104 -11.38 3.76 -5.05
CA ALA A 104 -12.19 2.56 -4.98
C ALA A 104 -11.59 1.54 -4.00
N ILE A 105 -10.30 1.21 -4.13
CA ILE A 105 -9.67 0.21 -3.25
C ILE A 105 -9.60 0.69 -1.80
N SER A 106 -9.44 1.98 -1.54
CA SER A 106 -9.52 2.54 -0.18
C SER A 106 -10.87 2.22 0.48
N ARG A 107 -11.96 2.45 -0.25
CA ARG A 107 -13.33 2.20 0.23
C ARG A 107 -13.58 0.70 0.40
N PHE A 108 -13.24 -0.11 -0.58
CA PHE A 108 -13.41 -1.57 -0.53
C PHE A 108 -12.59 -2.20 0.59
N THR A 109 -11.37 -1.72 0.82
CA THR A 109 -10.54 -2.20 1.93
C THR A 109 -11.19 -1.88 3.28
N SER A 110 -11.66 -0.65 3.49
CA SER A 110 -12.31 -0.24 4.73
C SER A 110 -13.59 -1.04 5.01
N ASP A 111 -14.40 -1.25 3.97
CA ASP A 111 -15.62 -2.07 4.03
C ASP A 111 -15.30 -3.55 4.33
N ALA A 112 -14.31 -4.11 3.63
CA ALA A 112 -13.90 -5.50 3.82
C ALA A 112 -13.33 -5.78 5.22
N ILE A 113 -12.58 -4.84 5.80
CA ILE A 113 -12.06 -4.99 7.17
C ILE A 113 -13.21 -5.03 8.17
N ALA A 114 -14.22 -4.16 8.03
CA ALA A 114 -15.39 -4.18 8.89
C ALA A 114 -16.17 -5.50 8.73
N ALA A 115 -16.38 -5.95 7.50
CA ALA A 115 -17.04 -7.20 7.21
C ALA A 115 -16.24 -8.43 7.69
N ALA A 116 -14.92 -8.43 7.59
CA ALA A 116 -14.07 -9.53 8.05
C ALA A 116 -14.18 -9.78 9.57
N ALA A 117 -14.45 -8.73 10.34
CA ALA A 117 -14.62 -8.81 11.79
C ALA A 117 -16.00 -9.39 12.23
N ASP A 118 -16.99 -9.34 11.35
CA ASP A 118 -18.35 -9.80 11.67
C ASP A 118 -18.61 -11.19 11.08
N PRO A 119 -18.87 -12.23 11.89
CA PRO A 119 -19.07 -13.60 11.39
C PRO A 119 -20.34 -13.78 10.53
N ARG A 120 -21.25 -12.79 10.51
CA ARG A 120 -22.45 -12.82 9.66
C ARG A 120 -22.16 -12.50 8.20
N TRP A 121 -21.06 -11.77 7.93
CA TRP A 121 -20.60 -11.51 6.56
C TRP A 121 -19.81 -12.70 6.00
N HIS A 122 -20.23 -13.22 4.88
CA HIS A 122 -19.53 -14.28 4.14
C HIS A 122 -19.02 -15.42 5.07
N PRO A 123 -19.92 -16.08 5.85
CA PRO A 123 -19.54 -17.10 6.81
C PRO A 123 -18.83 -18.32 6.15
N GLU A 124 -19.00 -18.49 4.85
CA GLU A 124 -18.38 -19.53 4.05
C GLU A 124 -16.88 -19.34 3.78
N VAL A 125 -16.34 -18.15 3.98
CA VAL A 125 -14.91 -17.83 3.68
C VAL A 125 -14.03 -17.78 4.93
N GLY A 126 -14.35 -18.54 5.95
CA GLY A 126 -13.52 -18.74 7.13
C GLY A 126 -13.95 -17.93 8.36
N GLU A 127 -13.19 -18.11 9.44
CA GLU A 127 -13.48 -17.50 10.74
C GLU A 127 -13.24 -15.98 10.70
N SER A 128 -14.06 -15.23 11.43
CA SER A 128 -13.94 -13.78 11.54
C SER A 128 -12.56 -13.38 12.11
N HIS A 129 -12.08 -12.23 11.65
CA HIS A 129 -10.82 -11.67 12.08
C HIS A 129 -10.92 -10.16 12.26
N VAL A 130 -10.43 -9.65 13.39
CA VAL A 130 -10.38 -8.22 13.70
C VAL A 130 -9.03 -7.65 13.35
N VAL A 131 -8.98 -6.78 12.35
CA VAL A 131 -7.80 -5.95 12.06
C VAL A 131 -7.69 -4.88 13.14
N GLN A 132 -6.54 -4.78 13.80
CA GLN A 132 -6.37 -3.87 14.94
C GLN A 132 -6.03 -2.44 14.50
N ARG A 133 -5.41 -2.26 13.33
CA ARG A 133 -5.05 -0.93 12.79
C ARG A 133 -5.22 -0.86 11.30
N LEU A 134 -5.82 0.23 10.82
CA LEU A 134 -5.85 0.62 9.42
C LEU A 134 -5.01 1.89 9.24
N LEU A 135 -4.06 1.83 8.33
CA LEU A 135 -3.21 2.94 7.95
C LEU A 135 -3.52 3.40 6.52
N TRP A 136 -3.60 4.70 6.36
CA TRP A 136 -3.77 5.37 5.10
C TRP A 136 -2.49 6.05 4.64
N THR A 137 -2.30 6.14 3.33
CA THR A 137 -1.31 7.05 2.75
C THR A 137 -1.53 8.46 3.28
N PRO A 138 -0.47 9.23 3.56
CA PRO A 138 -0.61 10.59 4.08
C PRO A 138 -1.23 11.52 3.03
N ARG A 139 -1.78 12.64 3.49
CA ARG A 139 -2.29 13.69 2.60
C ARG A 139 -1.19 14.29 1.73
N PHE A 140 0.02 14.38 2.29
CA PHE A 140 1.21 14.83 1.59
C PHE A 140 2.18 13.66 1.45
N PRO A 141 2.66 13.40 0.24
CA PRO A 141 3.67 12.38 0.01
C PRO A 141 4.97 12.70 0.78
N PRO A 142 5.76 11.69 1.17
CA PRO A 142 7.03 11.90 1.85
C PRO A 142 8.00 12.81 1.09
N TRP A 143 7.96 12.81 -0.25
CA TRP A 143 8.79 13.68 -1.09
C TRP A 143 8.35 15.16 -1.06
N GLU A 144 7.08 15.46 -0.79
CA GLU A 144 6.64 16.82 -0.52
C GLU A 144 6.98 17.25 0.89
N ALA A 145 7.17 16.29 1.79
CA ALA A 145 7.54 16.51 3.17
C ALA A 145 8.85 17.27 3.32
N ALA A 146 9.80 17.07 2.41
CA ALA A 146 11.05 17.84 2.40
C ALA A 146 10.85 19.35 2.19
N GLN A 147 9.67 19.76 1.69
CA GLN A 147 9.30 21.17 1.48
C GLN A 147 8.66 21.80 2.71
N PHE A 148 8.35 21.01 3.75
CA PHE A 148 7.60 21.46 4.92
C PHE A 148 8.33 21.07 6.21
N ASP A 149 8.92 22.04 6.89
CA ASP A 149 9.59 21.86 8.19
C ASP A 149 8.65 21.38 9.31
N TRP A 150 7.35 21.37 9.05
CA TRP A 150 6.30 21.11 10.03
C TRP A 150 5.75 19.67 10.02
N ILE A 151 6.26 18.77 9.19
CA ILE A 151 5.76 17.39 9.12
C ILE A 151 5.88 16.66 10.45
N ASP A 152 6.92 16.95 11.21
CA ASP A 152 7.13 16.33 12.53
C ASP A 152 6.14 16.82 13.59
N SER A 153 5.46 17.94 13.32
CA SER A 153 4.56 18.58 14.28
C SER A 153 3.09 18.60 13.90
N HIS A 154 2.70 18.08 12.72
CA HIS A 154 1.35 18.24 12.18
C HIS A 154 0.58 16.94 12.03
N ALA A 155 -0.73 17.05 12.25
CA ALA A 155 -1.72 15.97 12.19
C ALA A 155 -1.90 15.29 10.82
N SER A 156 -1.08 15.59 9.83
CA SER A 156 -1.08 14.91 8.52
C SER A 156 -0.39 13.54 8.55
N ALA A 157 0.49 13.30 9.51
CA ALA A 157 1.16 12.02 9.72
C ALA A 157 1.03 11.60 11.19
N ASP A 158 0.45 10.44 11.42
CA ASP A 158 0.40 9.81 12.73
C ASP A 158 1.62 8.93 13.00
N PHE A 159 2.28 8.50 11.92
CA PHE A 159 3.50 7.70 11.97
C PHE A 159 4.56 8.28 11.04
N VAL A 160 5.79 8.33 11.53
CA VAL A 160 7.00 8.65 10.76
C VAL A 160 8.00 7.54 11.00
N ILE A 161 8.20 6.70 9.99
CA ILE A 161 8.98 5.48 10.09
C ILE A 161 10.33 5.67 9.42
N ASP A 162 11.40 5.50 10.19
CA ASP A 162 12.74 5.41 9.63
C ASP A 162 12.92 4.09 8.88
N VAL A 163 13.21 4.20 7.58
CA VAL A 163 13.50 3.09 6.68
C VAL A 163 14.87 3.25 6.00
N ALA A 164 15.72 4.14 6.50
CA ALA A 164 17.07 4.38 5.99
C ALA A 164 17.91 3.07 5.86
N PRO A 165 17.86 2.10 6.79
CA PRO A 165 18.58 0.84 6.64
C PRO A 165 18.16 0.01 5.42
N TRP A 166 16.98 0.26 4.85
CA TRP A 166 16.45 -0.43 3.66
C TRP A 166 16.41 0.43 2.41
N GLN A 167 17.02 1.61 2.44
CA GLN A 167 16.97 2.61 1.37
C GLN A 167 17.41 2.07 0.00
N GLU A 168 18.53 1.35 -0.05
CA GLU A 168 19.04 0.76 -1.30
C GLU A 168 18.07 -0.31 -1.84
N ARG A 169 17.58 -1.16 -0.94
CA ARG A 169 16.59 -2.20 -1.29
C ARG A 169 15.27 -1.60 -1.77
N ARG A 170 14.84 -0.50 -1.14
CA ARG A 170 13.66 0.26 -1.55
C ARG A 170 13.85 0.88 -2.93
N ALA A 171 15.00 1.48 -3.19
CA ALA A 171 15.35 2.02 -4.50
C ALA A 171 15.35 0.93 -5.59
N ALA A 172 15.88 -0.26 -5.29
CA ALA A 172 15.87 -1.39 -6.20
C ALA A 172 14.44 -1.88 -6.50
N ALA A 173 13.57 -1.97 -5.49
CA ALA A 173 12.17 -2.36 -5.67
C ALA A 173 11.40 -1.34 -6.54
N LEU A 174 11.63 -0.03 -6.32
CA LEU A 174 11.04 1.02 -7.17
C LEU A 174 11.52 0.89 -8.62
N ARG A 175 12.82 0.70 -8.85
CA ARG A 175 13.40 0.55 -10.20
C ARG A 175 12.98 -0.73 -10.93
N ALA A 176 12.48 -1.74 -10.22
CA ALA A 176 11.90 -2.93 -10.83
C ALA A 176 10.64 -2.60 -11.67
N HIS A 177 9.94 -1.51 -11.37
CA HIS A 177 8.79 -1.00 -12.15
C HIS A 177 9.23 -0.20 -13.38
N ARG A 178 9.92 -0.83 -14.29
CA ARG A 178 10.56 -0.19 -15.46
C ARG A 178 9.59 0.57 -16.36
N THR A 179 8.39 0.03 -16.60
CA THR A 179 7.35 0.71 -17.39
C THR A 179 6.83 2.00 -16.73
N GLN A 180 7.13 2.21 -15.45
CA GLN A 180 6.69 3.35 -14.66
C GLN A 180 7.84 4.30 -14.29
N HIS A 181 9.03 4.11 -14.88
CA HIS A 181 10.25 4.84 -14.50
C HIS A 181 10.06 6.36 -14.51
N LEU A 182 9.31 6.93 -15.47
CA LEU A 182 9.07 8.37 -15.52
C LEU A 182 8.40 8.92 -14.26
N SER A 183 7.37 8.22 -13.76
CA SER A 183 6.69 8.61 -12.53
C SER A 183 7.59 8.36 -11.31
N ILE A 184 8.28 7.23 -11.29
CA ILE A 184 9.19 6.85 -10.21
C ILE A 184 10.35 7.84 -10.10
N ASP A 185 10.96 8.19 -11.22
CA ASP A 185 12.03 9.18 -11.25
C ASP A 185 11.52 10.55 -10.76
N THR A 186 10.34 10.96 -11.23
CA THR A 186 9.73 12.22 -10.82
C THR A 186 9.46 12.26 -9.32
N TYR A 187 8.89 11.21 -8.75
CA TYR A 187 8.44 11.23 -7.37
C TYR A 187 9.49 10.81 -6.33
N PHE A 188 10.55 10.10 -6.75
CA PHE A 188 11.51 9.55 -5.80
C PHE A 188 12.95 9.97 -6.09
N PHE A 189 13.42 9.89 -7.34
CA PHE A 189 14.84 10.03 -7.66
C PHE A 189 15.22 11.44 -8.11
N ASN A 190 14.32 12.20 -8.75
CA ASN A 190 14.55 13.57 -9.19
C ASN A 190 14.11 14.63 -8.15
N GLN A 191 13.92 14.22 -6.91
CA GLN A 191 13.61 15.14 -5.82
C GLN A 191 14.86 15.88 -5.35
N PRO A 192 14.73 17.05 -4.71
CA PRO A 192 15.87 17.82 -4.17
C PRO A 192 16.73 17.01 -3.20
N ASP A 193 16.13 16.11 -2.41
CA ASP A 193 16.81 15.19 -1.50
C ASP A 193 16.24 13.77 -1.66
N PRO A 194 16.68 13.02 -2.67
CA PRO A 194 16.21 11.65 -2.90
C PRO A 194 16.56 10.69 -1.75
N ALA A 195 17.69 10.94 -1.07
CA ALA A 195 18.11 10.12 0.06
C ALA A 195 17.09 10.19 1.20
N ARG A 196 16.65 11.40 1.56
CA ARG A 196 15.61 11.61 2.58
C ARG A 196 14.28 10.99 2.16
N VAL A 197 13.86 11.18 0.92
CA VAL A 197 12.62 10.61 0.37
C VAL A 197 12.60 9.08 0.49
N LEU A 198 13.74 8.45 0.26
CA LEU A 198 13.87 7.00 0.35
C LEU A 198 14.09 6.48 1.79
N ALA A 199 14.52 7.35 2.71
CA ALA A 199 14.83 6.99 4.09
C ALA A 199 13.63 7.04 5.03
N VAL A 200 12.54 7.71 4.66
CA VAL A 200 11.40 7.95 5.54
C VAL A 200 10.09 7.50 4.89
N GLU A 201 9.21 6.89 5.67
CA GLU A 201 7.82 6.65 5.30
C GLU A 201 6.88 7.25 6.32
N THR A 202 5.77 7.81 5.84
CA THR A 202 4.76 8.43 6.68
C THR A 202 3.39 7.81 6.45
N TRP A 203 2.61 7.69 7.54
CA TRP A 203 1.28 7.09 7.49
C TRP A 203 0.30 7.83 8.39
N ARG A 204 -1.00 7.78 8.04
CA ARG A 204 -2.10 8.25 8.88
C ARG A 204 -2.86 7.08 9.45
N GLN A 205 -3.29 7.18 10.71
CA GLN A 205 -4.18 6.20 11.31
C GLN A 205 -5.63 6.50 10.94
N ALA A 206 -6.25 5.61 10.15
CA ALA A 206 -7.69 5.68 9.91
C ALA A 206 -8.48 5.18 11.11
N TRP A 207 -8.05 4.06 11.69
CA TRP A 207 -8.48 3.60 13.02
C TRP A 207 -7.40 2.75 13.68
N GLY A 208 -7.56 2.53 14.98
CA GLY A 208 -6.64 1.77 15.80
C GLY A 208 -6.61 2.31 17.24
N PRO A 209 -5.82 1.73 18.12
CA PRO A 209 -5.64 2.23 19.47
C PRO A 209 -5.03 3.63 19.46
N ALA A 210 -5.28 4.40 20.51
CA ALA A 210 -4.68 5.71 20.70
C ALA A 210 -3.15 5.58 20.77
N LEU A 211 -2.45 6.53 20.14
CA LEU A 211 -1.00 6.61 20.20
C LEU A 211 -0.58 7.40 21.44
N SER A 212 0.50 6.96 22.09
CA SER A 212 1.08 7.66 23.24
C SER A 212 1.69 9.00 22.85
N ARG A 213 2.22 9.07 21.61
CA ARG A 213 2.75 10.29 20.97
C ARG A 213 2.39 10.35 19.49
N ARG A 214 2.43 11.54 18.91
CA ARG A 214 2.29 11.76 17.47
C ARG A 214 3.41 12.71 16.99
N PRO A 215 4.10 12.34 15.90
CA PRO A 215 4.04 11.04 15.23
C PRO A 215 4.70 9.93 16.07
N SER A 216 4.22 8.69 15.89
CA SER A 216 4.88 7.48 16.39
C SER A 216 5.91 6.98 15.37
N ASP A 217 6.95 6.31 15.83
CA ASP A 217 7.98 5.67 15.00
C ASP A 217 7.78 4.14 14.84
N ASP A 218 6.71 3.62 15.40
CA ASP A 218 6.33 2.21 15.31
C ASP A 218 4.84 2.01 15.02
N ILE A 219 4.53 1.40 13.86
CA ILE A 219 3.15 1.08 13.50
C ILE A 219 2.51 -0.02 14.37
N LEU A 220 3.29 -0.71 15.19
CA LEU A 220 2.81 -1.77 16.09
C LEU A 220 2.51 -1.24 17.49
N GLU A 221 2.80 0.02 17.78
CA GLU A 221 2.53 0.64 19.07
C GLU A 221 1.09 0.40 19.53
N GLY A 222 0.92 -0.18 20.72
CA GLY A 222 -0.38 -0.45 21.33
C GLY A 222 -1.17 -1.62 20.73
N LEU A 223 -0.60 -2.38 19.79
CA LEU A 223 -1.22 -3.59 19.23
C LEU A 223 -0.90 -4.83 20.07
N ARG A 224 -1.79 -5.81 20.02
CA ARG A 224 -1.58 -7.12 20.61
C ARG A 224 -1.02 -8.07 19.56
N MET A 225 0.21 -8.51 19.75
CA MET A 225 0.82 -9.54 18.90
C MET A 225 0.44 -10.91 19.49
N SER A 226 -0.25 -11.73 18.71
CA SER A 226 -0.66 -13.10 19.08
C SER A 226 0.37 -14.12 18.63
#